data_7e71fa3d85da20fb81ad5c8965a88039
#
_entry.id   7e71fa3d85da20fb81ad5c8965a88039
#
_cell.length_a   1.000
_cell.length_b   1.000
_cell.length_c   1.000
_cell.angle_alpha   90.00
_cell.angle_beta   90.00
_cell.angle_gamma   90.00
#
_symmetry.space_group_name_H-M   'P 1'
#
loop_
_entity.id
_entity.type
_entity.pdbx_description
1 polymer ?
#
loop_
_entity_poly.entity_id
_entity_poly.type
_entity_poly.pdbx_seq_one_letter_code
_entity_poly.pdbx_strand_id
1 'polypeptide(L)'
;MSLNGRLKARAASFARTAYPPILGSLRRVLSERQLQRFILVCDRLKGWLLKEAVVVPSPSPMALPPWIVDEMKALARIEPALYPSAAKLRVFTSWKAPIDNGPAQLYRGCLADFIEYAPDMVFLVPHLQRGGADLGILHHVRLCAEMGVKVTVVVTRDVVSPWLNRLPAEVRVVEFGRLGNLLGEEDRRLVLLRLLLQCPARSIHIINSQLAWELLERHGKTLMFEGKRIYASVFCDDLDGNAIRCGYASEFLPRSWMHLAGLLSDNRTFLQQIHERDGIPPELMHWLYFPASDHAEAIPTAGSTILWASRISPQKRPGLLYEIALALPEYLFEVHGEVDPACRGETQRKLRRLPNVRLHGRYDSFQALARQGRYAMLLYTSRYDGLPNILLEATAAGLPIVAPDVGGIAEFLNTETGYLVGADADAGEFARAIRSALGNPVETARRVKRARELLTRRHGWAAFRDAARKIPGYLPGGVRPEQEVSMETEPVSR
;
A
#
# COMPACT_ATOMS: atom_id res chain seq x y z
N MET A 1 41.21 14.51 10.70
CA MET A 1 40.37 14.43 9.49
C MET A 1 41.01 15.25 8.39
N SER A 2 41.43 14.61 7.30
CA SER A 2 42.08 15.28 6.16
C SER A 2 41.10 16.24 5.47
N LEU A 3 41.63 17.25 4.77
CA LEU A 3 40.87 18.24 4.00
C LEU A 3 39.87 17.57 3.04
N ASN A 4 40.27 16.44 2.44
CA ASN A 4 39.43 15.59 1.59
C ASN A 4 38.23 14.97 2.33
N GLY A 5 38.35 14.58 3.59
CA GLY A 5 37.25 14.03 4.38
C GLY A 5 36.16 15.07 4.70
N ARG A 6 36.56 16.32 4.92
CA ARG A 6 35.60 17.45 5.16
C ARG A 6 34.89 17.88 3.88
N LEU A 7 35.56 17.85 2.74
CA LEU A 7 34.95 18.13 1.43
C LEU A 7 33.93 17.05 1.04
N LYS A 8 34.22 15.78 1.29
CA LYS A 8 33.32 14.64 1.01
C LYS A 8 32.12 14.63 1.94
N ALA A 9 32.28 14.92 3.23
CA ALA A 9 31.15 15.04 4.16
C ALA A 9 30.22 16.21 3.78
N ARG A 10 30.77 17.34 3.31
CA ARG A 10 29.98 18.46 2.77
C ARG A 10 29.28 18.12 1.47
N ALA A 11 29.93 17.39 0.54
CA ALA A 11 29.32 16.93 -0.70
C ALA A 11 28.18 15.92 -0.45
N ALA A 12 28.35 15.00 0.51
CA ALA A 12 27.30 14.07 0.92
C ALA A 12 26.12 14.77 1.62
N SER A 13 26.40 15.79 2.44
CA SER A 13 25.38 16.63 3.06
C SER A 13 24.62 17.45 2.01
N PHE A 14 25.32 18.06 1.06
CA PHE A 14 24.74 18.80 -0.06
C PHE A 14 23.84 17.91 -0.95
N ALA A 15 24.28 16.68 -1.23
CA ALA A 15 23.49 15.73 -1.98
C ALA A 15 22.18 15.33 -1.26
N ARG A 16 22.19 15.29 0.07
CA ARG A 16 20.99 14.94 0.85
C ARG A 16 20.00 16.10 1.00
N THR A 17 20.48 17.32 1.16
CA THR A 17 19.63 18.49 1.48
C THR A 17 19.25 19.33 0.27
N ALA A 18 20.14 19.48 -0.71
CA ALA A 18 19.94 20.36 -1.87
C ALA A 18 19.45 19.60 -3.12
N TYR A 19 19.77 18.30 -3.25
CA TYR A 19 19.39 17.52 -4.44
C TYR A 19 17.87 17.38 -4.65
N PRO A 20 17.03 17.07 -3.64
CA PRO A 20 15.59 16.97 -3.83
C PRO A 20 14.91 18.28 -4.27
N PRO A 21 15.19 19.45 -3.68
CA PRO A 21 14.59 20.70 -4.14
C PRO A 21 15.10 21.14 -5.53
N ILE A 22 16.35 20.84 -5.88
CA ILE A 22 16.91 21.12 -7.22
C ILE A 22 16.20 20.25 -8.27
N LEU A 23 15.98 18.96 -8.03
CA LEU A 23 15.20 18.09 -8.91
C LEU A 23 13.75 18.59 -9.09
N GLY A 24 13.14 19.05 -8.01
CA GLY A 24 11.79 19.64 -8.05
C GLY A 24 11.71 20.90 -8.91
N SER A 25 12.76 21.72 -8.93
CA SER A 25 12.85 22.92 -9.77
C SER A 25 13.15 22.57 -11.23
N LEU A 26 14.03 21.61 -11.47
CA LEU A 26 14.39 21.14 -12.82
C LEU A 26 13.25 20.41 -13.54
N ARG A 27 12.38 19.71 -12.83
CA ARG A 27 11.15 19.12 -13.38
C ARG A 27 10.21 20.14 -14.02
N ARG A 28 10.33 21.42 -13.68
CA ARG A 28 9.50 22.50 -14.25
C ARG A 28 10.06 23.08 -15.53
N VAL A 29 11.33 22.81 -15.83
CA VAL A 29 12.08 23.48 -16.91
C VAL A 29 12.59 22.48 -17.96
N LEU A 30 12.86 21.24 -17.56
CA LEU A 30 13.42 20.21 -18.44
C LEU A 30 12.33 19.22 -18.89
N SER A 31 12.45 18.77 -20.15
CA SER A 31 11.65 17.63 -20.63
C SER A 31 12.04 16.34 -19.87
N GLU A 32 11.12 15.37 -19.81
CA GLU A 32 11.32 14.10 -19.12
C GLU A 32 12.63 13.39 -19.53
N ARG A 33 12.95 13.40 -20.84
CA ARG A 33 14.20 12.83 -21.38
C ARG A 33 15.45 13.57 -20.92
N GLN A 34 15.39 14.89 -20.77
CA GLN A 34 16.50 15.71 -20.27
C GLN A 34 16.67 15.53 -18.77
N LEU A 35 15.59 15.43 -18.04
CA LEU A 35 15.59 15.17 -16.60
C LEU A 35 16.18 13.78 -16.28
N GLN A 36 15.78 12.74 -17.02
CA GLN A 36 16.35 11.40 -16.86
C GLN A 36 17.85 11.35 -17.17
N ARG A 37 18.30 12.05 -18.23
CA ARG A 37 19.73 12.17 -18.52
C ARG A 37 20.49 12.89 -17.42
N PHE A 38 19.92 13.92 -16.84
CA PHE A 38 20.50 14.66 -15.71
C PHE A 38 20.62 13.77 -14.47
N ILE A 39 19.57 13.03 -14.11
CA ILE A 39 19.57 12.07 -13.01
C ILE A 39 20.66 11.00 -13.22
N LEU A 40 20.75 10.45 -14.42
CA LEU A 40 21.77 9.43 -14.77
C LEU A 40 23.20 9.95 -14.65
N VAL A 41 23.45 11.21 -15.01
CA VAL A 41 24.75 11.88 -14.85
C VAL A 41 25.04 12.12 -13.36
N CYS A 42 24.06 12.57 -12.59
CA CYS A 42 24.22 12.78 -11.15
C CYS A 42 24.47 11.46 -10.40
N ASP A 43 23.81 10.37 -10.79
CA ASP A 43 24.02 9.05 -10.19
C ASP A 43 25.38 8.45 -10.59
N ARG A 44 25.87 8.70 -11.80
CA ARG A 44 27.24 8.35 -12.21
C ARG A 44 28.29 9.13 -11.44
N LEU A 45 28.09 10.45 -11.27
CA LEU A 45 28.95 11.32 -10.47
C LEU A 45 28.96 10.92 -8.98
N LYS A 46 27.78 10.60 -8.45
CA LYS A 46 27.65 10.07 -7.09
C LYS A 46 28.35 8.72 -6.94
N GLY A 47 28.19 7.81 -7.90
CA GLY A 47 28.90 6.52 -7.94
C GLY A 47 30.41 6.68 -8.05
N TRP A 48 30.90 7.66 -8.82
CA TRP A 48 32.32 7.98 -8.94
C TRP A 48 32.88 8.62 -7.66
N LEU A 49 32.20 9.61 -7.09
CA LEU A 49 32.56 10.25 -5.82
C LEU A 49 32.57 9.26 -4.63
N LEU A 50 31.71 8.29 -4.62
CA LEU A 50 31.65 7.25 -3.59
C LEU A 50 32.70 6.15 -3.83
N LYS A 51 33.08 5.86 -5.09
CA LYS A 51 34.13 4.88 -5.41
C LYS A 51 35.54 5.30 -4.96
N GLU A 52 35.87 6.58 -4.97
CA GLU A 52 37.18 7.05 -4.54
C GLU A 52 37.37 7.21 -3.01
N ALA A 53 36.31 6.92 -2.23
CA ALA A 53 36.34 7.17 -0.78
C ALA A 53 36.95 6.03 0.05
N VAL A 54 37.35 4.92 -0.56
CA VAL A 54 37.92 3.77 0.17
C VAL A 54 39.25 3.35 -0.45
N VAL A 55 40.32 4.08 -0.17
CA VAL A 55 41.69 3.54 -0.27
C VAL A 55 41.92 2.75 1.02
N VAL A 56 41.60 1.46 1.00
CA VAL A 56 41.97 0.52 2.07
C VAL A 56 43.28 -0.12 1.68
N PRO A 57 44.30 -0.19 2.58
CA PRO A 57 45.55 -0.89 2.30
C PRO A 57 45.27 -2.36 1.98
N SER A 58 45.94 -2.89 0.96
CA SER A 58 45.78 -4.27 0.53
C SER A 58 46.12 -5.25 1.64
N PRO A 59 45.27 -6.14 1.99
CA PRO A 59 45.51 -7.23 2.90
C PRO A 59 45.73 -8.58 2.26
N SER A 60 46.32 -9.51 3.00
CA SER A 60 46.38 -10.91 2.63
C SER A 60 45.00 -11.49 2.42
N PRO A 61 44.77 -12.31 1.40
CA PRO A 61 43.46 -12.88 1.16
C PRO A 61 43.00 -13.67 2.39
N MET A 62 41.91 -13.25 2.99
CA MET A 62 41.26 -13.97 4.08
C MET A 62 40.22 -14.89 3.44
N ALA A 63 40.41 -16.19 3.58
CA ALA A 63 39.40 -17.14 3.12
C ALA A 63 38.10 -16.92 3.88
N LEU A 64 36.98 -16.95 3.18
CA LEU A 64 35.69 -16.96 3.85
C LEU A 64 35.59 -18.18 4.77
N PRO A 65 35.01 -18.02 5.97
CA PRO A 65 34.75 -19.17 6.85
C PRO A 65 33.96 -20.25 6.10
N PRO A 66 34.30 -21.56 6.27
CA PRO A 66 33.66 -22.63 5.55
C PRO A 66 32.13 -22.64 5.68
N TRP A 67 31.60 -22.36 6.87
CA TRP A 67 30.17 -22.30 7.11
C TRP A 67 29.44 -21.24 6.30
N ILE A 68 30.07 -20.07 6.01
CA ILE A 68 29.52 -19.04 5.14
C ILE A 68 29.43 -19.56 3.70
N VAL A 69 30.49 -20.21 3.23
CA VAL A 69 30.53 -20.79 1.88
C VAL A 69 29.50 -21.87 1.71
N ASP A 70 29.33 -22.71 2.71
CA ASP A 70 28.35 -23.82 2.68
C ASP A 70 26.92 -23.29 2.71
N GLU A 71 26.65 -22.27 3.49
CA GLU A 71 25.33 -21.60 3.49
C GLU A 71 25.04 -20.92 2.14
N MET A 72 26.00 -20.20 1.56
CA MET A 72 25.86 -19.63 0.22
C MET A 72 25.54 -20.69 -0.84
N LYS A 73 26.21 -21.85 -0.79
CA LYS A 73 25.96 -22.94 -1.70
C LYS A 73 24.57 -23.58 -1.48
N ALA A 74 24.15 -23.74 -0.23
CA ALA A 74 22.84 -24.27 0.10
C ALA A 74 21.72 -23.38 -0.45
N LEU A 75 21.84 -22.07 -0.24
CA LEU A 75 20.89 -21.09 -0.76
C LEU A 75 20.91 -21.01 -2.30
N ALA A 76 22.07 -21.16 -2.92
CA ALA A 76 22.18 -21.13 -4.39
C ALA A 76 21.57 -22.36 -5.07
N ARG A 77 21.36 -23.46 -4.36
CA ARG A 77 20.61 -24.62 -4.88
C ARG A 77 19.13 -24.29 -5.03
N ILE A 78 18.63 -23.38 -4.20
CA ILE A 78 17.23 -22.91 -4.20
C ILE A 78 17.08 -21.79 -5.22
N GLU A 79 17.91 -20.74 -5.11
CA GLU A 79 17.87 -19.55 -5.98
C GLU A 79 19.32 -19.16 -6.36
N PRO A 80 19.74 -19.45 -7.60
CA PRO A 80 21.12 -19.15 -8.03
C PRO A 80 21.55 -17.68 -7.87
N ALA A 81 20.60 -16.74 -7.91
CA ALA A 81 20.86 -15.30 -7.70
C ALA A 81 21.37 -14.97 -6.29
N LEU A 82 21.18 -15.87 -5.32
CA LEU A 82 21.71 -15.71 -3.96
C LEU A 82 23.20 -16.04 -3.84
N TYR A 83 23.80 -16.70 -4.86
CA TYR A 83 25.23 -16.91 -4.89
C TYR A 83 25.95 -15.65 -5.39
N PRO A 84 26.92 -15.12 -4.66
CA PRO A 84 27.62 -13.90 -5.07
C PRO A 84 28.34 -14.10 -6.41
N SER A 85 28.33 -13.07 -7.27
CA SER A 85 29.12 -13.09 -8.49
C SER A 85 30.62 -13.25 -8.22
N ALA A 86 31.36 -13.75 -9.19
CA ALA A 86 32.82 -13.89 -9.07
C ALA A 86 33.53 -12.56 -8.73
N ALA A 87 32.97 -11.42 -9.15
CA ALA A 87 33.47 -10.11 -8.80
C ALA A 87 33.23 -9.79 -7.30
N LYS A 88 32.00 -10.06 -6.80
CA LYS A 88 31.68 -9.91 -5.37
C LYS A 88 32.52 -10.84 -4.49
N LEU A 89 32.69 -12.10 -4.87
CA LEU A 89 33.54 -13.06 -4.16
C LEU A 89 35.00 -12.59 -4.07
N ARG A 90 35.55 -12.05 -5.17
CA ARG A 90 36.92 -11.48 -5.15
C ARG A 90 37.04 -10.33 -4.15
N VAL A 91 36.06 -9.47 -4.04
CA VAL A 91 36.03 -8.40 -3.06
C VAL A 91 36.02 -8.97 -1.63
N PHE A 92 35.20 -9.98 -1.35
CA PHE A 92 35.16 -10.63 -0.04
C PHE A 92 36.49 -11.31 0.34
N THR A 93 37.11 -12.01 -0.60
CA THR A 93 38.35 -12.76 -0.35
C THR A 93 39.60 -11.85 -0.31
N SER A 94 39.54 -10.68 -0.90
CA SER A 94 40.64 -9.69 -0.87
C SER A 94 40.51 -8.63 0.22
N TRP A 95 39.48 -8.70 1.04
CA TRP A 95 39.10 -7.64 1.96
C TRP A 95 39.66 -7.87 3.37
N LYS A 96 40.26 -6.84 3.96
CA LYS A 96 40.81 -6.83 5.33
C LYS A 96 39.97 -6.08 6.35
N ALA A 97 38.93 -5.39 5.96
CA ALA A 97 38.12 -4.66 6.92
C ALA A 97 37.14 -5.59 7.63
N PRO A 98 36.66 -5.24 8.82
CA PRO A 98 35.50 -5.90 9.39
C PRO A 98 34.42 -5.95 8.32
N ILE A 99 33.68 -7.07 8.24
CA ILE A 99 32.66 -7.32 7.21
C ILE A 99 31.49 -6.36 7.45
N ASP A 100 31.70 -5.10 7.18
CA ASP A 100 30.68 -4.06 7.15
C ASP A 100 30.11 -3.94 5.72
N ASN A 101 29.75 -5.10 5.15
CA ASN A 101 29.02 -5.12 3.91
C ASN A 101 27.57 -4.73 4.22
N GLY A 102 27.07 -3.66 3.59
CA GLY A 102 25.71 -3.19 3.79
C GLY A 102 24.62 -4.27 3.67
N PRO A 103 24.64 -5.17 2.66
CA PRO A 103 23.72 -6.31 2.61
C PRO A 103 23.81 -7.23 3.82
N ALA A 104 25.03 -7.50 4.33
CA ALA A 104 25.21 -8.33 5.52
C ALA A 104 24.72 -7.63 6.79
N GLN A 105 24.91 -6.32 6.91
CA GLN A 105 24.35 -5.54 8.01
C GLN A 105 22.84 -5.52 8.00
N LEU A 106 22.21 -5.29 6.83
CA LEU A 106 20.77 -5.35 6.68
C LEU A 106 20.23 -6.73 7.07
N TYR A 107 20.83 -7.81 6.56
CA TYR A 107 20.47 -9.18 6.89
C TYR A 107 20.55 -9.44 8.40
N ARG A 108 21.69 -9.11 9.03
CA ARG A 108 21.87 -9.29 10.48
C ARG A 108 20.89 -8.46 11.30
N GLY A 109 20.61 -7.24 10.87
CA GLY A 109 19.64 -6.37 11.54
C GLY A 109 18.21 -6.89 11.54
N CYS A 110 17.89 -7.83 10.63
CA CYS A 110 16.57 -8.41 10.51
C CYS A 110 16.45 -9.84 11.06
N LEU A 111 17.56 -10.50 11.40
CA LEU A 111 17.58 -11.93 11.77
C LEU A 111 16.66 -12.25 12.95
N ALA A 112 16.69 -11.44 14.01
CA ALA A 112 15.89 -11.67 15.20
C ALA A 112 14.39 -11.71 14.86
N ASP A 113 13.92 -10.84 14.00
CA ASP A 113 12.49 -10.70 13.66
C ASP A 113 12.00 -11.73 12.63
N PHE A 114 12.90 -12.38 11.89
CA PHE A 114 12.57 -13.40 10.91
C PHE A 114 12.87 -14.82 11.38
N ILE A 115 13.97 -15.02 12.07
CA ILE A 115 14.47 -16.35 12.42
C ILE A 115 14.22 -16.68 13.91
N GLU A 116 14.64 -15.79 14.83
CA GLU A 116 14.51 -16.04 16.26
C GLU A 116 13.05 -15.89 16.73
N TYR A 117 12.35 -14.88 16.24
CA TYR A 117 10.92 -14.71 16.52
C TYR A 117 10.08 -15.81 15.86
N ALA A 118 10.53 -16.34 14.73
CA ALA A 118 9.89 -17.40 13.97
C ALA A 118 8.41 -17.10 13.67
N PRO A 119 8.10 -16.10 12.81
CA PRO A 119 6.73 -15.76 12.49
C PRO A 119 6.03 -16.86 11.68
N ASP A 120 4.70 -16.93 11.82
CA ASP A 120 3.84 -17.77 11.00
C ASP A 120 3.44 -17.07 9.69
N MET A 121 3.38 -15.72 9.73
CA MET A 121 3.00 -14.86 8.59
C MET A 121 3.88 -13.61 8.52
N VAL A 122 4.25 -13.24 7.29
CA VAL A 122 4.99 -12.01 7.00
C VAL A 122 4.13 -11.09 6.12
N PHE A 123 3.94 -9.85 6.55
CA PHE A 123 3.34 -8.79 5.75
C PHE A 123 4.42 -7.93 5.12
N LEU A 124 4.36 -7.74 3.81
CA LEU A 124 5.26 -6.86 3.07
C LEU A 124 4.47 -5.60 2.65
N VAL A 125 4.76 -4.48 3.31
CA VAL A 125 4.02 -3.22 3.14
C VAL A 125 4.96 -2.07 2.82
N PRO A 126 4.52 -1.01 2.09
CA PRO A 126 5.40 0.11 1.78
C PRO A 126 5.68 0.98 3.01
N HIS A 127 4.68 1.23 3.79
CA HIS A 127 4.62 2.07 4.99
C HIS A 127 3.34 1.77 5.77
N LEU A 128 3.17 2.42 6.93
CA LEU A 128 1.90 2.50 7.65
C LEU A 128 1.60 3.98 7.95
N GLN A 129 0.81 4.57 7.07
CA GLN A 129 0.37 5.96 7.15
C GLN A 129 -1.15 6.03 7.24
N ARG A 130 -1.72 7.21 7.04
CA ARG A 130 -3.16 7.40 7.02
C ARG A 130 -3.69 7.15 5.61
N GLY A 131 -4.34 6.01 5.39
CA GLY A 131 -4.91 5.64 4.11
C GLY A 131 -5.83 4.43 4.20
N GLY A 132 -6.65 4.21 3.17
CA GLY A 132 -7.57 3.07 3.12
C GLY A 132 -6.85 1.74 3.11
N ALA A 133 -5.82 1.61 2.29
CA ALA A 133 -4.99 0.40 2.22
C ALA A 133 -4.23 0.15 3.53
N ASP A 134 -3.72 1.22 4.17
CA ASP A 134 -3.04 1.11 5.47
C ASP A 134 -4.00 0.64 6.58
N LEU A 135 -5.26 1.09 6.54
CA LEU A 135 -6.30 0.56 7.43
C LEU A 135 -6.55 -0.93 7.17
N GLY A 136 -6.56 -1.35 5.90
CA GLY A 136 -6.64 -2.76 5.53
C GLY A 136 -5.49 -3.58 6.11
N ILE A 137 -4.24 -3.07 6.07
CA ILE A 137 -3.09 -3.72 6.72
C ILE A 137 -3.36 -3.93 8.21
N LEU A 138 -3.84 -2.88 8.92
CA LEU A 138 -4.15 -2.99 10.34
C LEU A 138 -5.23 -4.04 10.62
N HIS A 139 -6.27 -4.15 9.77
CA HIS A 139 -7.31 -5.17 9.93
C HIS A 139 -6.76 -6.58 9.76
N HIS A 140 -5.96 -6.83 8.73
CA HIS A 140 -5.35 -8.14 8.50
C HIS A 140 -4.40 -8.54 9.64
N VAL A 141 -3.53 -7.62 10.06
CA VAL A 141 -2.57 -7.88 11.14
C VAL A 141 -3.28 -8.10 12.48
N ARG A 142 -4.28 -7.28 12.80
CA ARG A 142 -5.10 -7.46 14.00
C ARG A 142 -5.80 -8.82 14.00
N LEU A 143 -6.38 -9.22 12.87
CA LEU A 143 -7.02 -10.54 12.75
C LEU A 143 -6.05 -11.68 13.02
N CYS A 144 -4.85 -11.62 12.43
CA CYS A 144 -3.81 -12.61 12.68
C CYS A 144 -3.43 -12.67 14.17
N ALA A 145 -3.22 -11.52 14.81
CA ALA A 145 -2.89 -11.44 16.24
C ALA A 145 -4.00 -12.01 17.12
N GLU A 146 -5.27 -11.65 16.88
CA GLU A 146 -6.44 -12.22 17.60
C GLU A 146 -6.57 -13.74 17.46
N MET A 147 -6.02 -14.31 16.39
CA MET A 147 -5.97 -15.75 16.16
C MET A 147 -4.69 -16.41 16.68
N GLY A 148 -3.84 -15.68 17.39
CA GLY A 148 -2.58 -16.20 17.94
C GLY A 148 -1.50 -16.46 16.88
N VAL A 149 -1.63 -15.91 15.67
CA VAL A 149 -0.65 -16.01 14.59
C VAL A 149 0.49 -15.06 14.86
N LYS A 150 1.72 -15.55 14.90
CA LYS A 150 2.91 -14.71 15.02
C LYS A 150 3.16 -13.96 13.72
N VAL A 151 3.18 -12.63 13.79
CA VAL A 151 3.28 -11.76 12.61
C VAL A 151 4.55 -10.93 12.63
N THR A 152 5.25 -10.88 11.50
CA THR A 152 6.27 -9.87 11.20
C THR A 152 5.75 -8.94 10.09
N VAL A 153 5.73 -7.64 10.37
CA VAL A 153 5.41 -6.58 9.39
C VAL A 153 6.70 -5.95 8.89
N VAL A 154 6.95 -6.04 7.60
CA VAL A 154 8.14 -5.51 6.94
C VAL A 154 7.77 -4.24 6.21
N VAL A 155 8.26 -3.10 6.69
CA VAL A 155 8.11 -1.79 6.05
C VAL A 155 9.21 -1.62 5.01
N THR A 156 8.85 -1.65 3.73
CA THR A 156 9.81 -1.77 2.63
C THR A 156 10.36 -0.43 2.11
N ARG A 157 9.73 0.70 2.47
CA ARG A 157 10.18 2.05 2.10
C ARG A 157 10.74 2.80 3.29
N ASP A 158 11.72 3.68 3.05
CA ASP A 158 12.26 4.60 4.05
C ASP A 158 11.39 5.87 4.12
N VAL A 159 10.24 5.75 4.76
CA VAL A 159 9.30 6.85 4.98
C VAL A 159 8.69 6.77 6.37
N VAL A 160 8.36 7.91 6.95
CA VAL A 160 7.73 7.99 8.28
C VAL A 160 6.40 7.23 8.27
N SER A 161 6.22 6.33 9.21
CA SER A 161 5.07 5.42 9.33
C SER A 161 4.40 5.57 10.71
N PRO A 162 3.64 6.65 10.94
CA PRO A 162 3.09 6.98 12.27
C PRO A 162 2.09 5.93 12.78
N TRP A 163 1.45 5.16 11.90
CA TRP A 163 0.49 4.14 12.31
C TRP A 163 1.13 2.80 12.74
N LEU A 164 2.45 2.69 12.76
CA LEU A 164 3.12 1.56 13.39
C LEU A 164 2.73 1.39 14.87
N ASN A 165 2.44 2.50 15.56
CA ASN A 165 1.96 2.49 16.95
C ASN A 165 0.53 1.91 17.13
N ARG A 166 -0.19 1.65 16.04
CA ARG A 166 -1.53 1.03 16.04
C ARG A 166 -1.50 -0.49 15.86
N LEU A 167 -0.33 -1.05 15.57
CA LEU A 167 -0.16 -2.49 15.51
C LEU A 167 -0.26 -3.10 16.91
N PRO A 168 -0.79 -4.32 17.04
CA PRO A 168 -0.76 -5.08 18.29
C PRO A 168 0.68 -5.22 18.84
N ALA A 169 0.85 -5.18 20.16
CA ALA A 169 2.17 -5.14 20.80
C ALA A 169 3.04 -6.39 20.54
N GLU A 170 2.41 -7.52 20.28
CA GLU A 170 3.04 -8.81 19.96
C GLU A 170 3.61 -8.89 18.54
N VAL A 171 3.20 -7.98 17.65
CA VAL A 171 3.64 -7.95 16.25
C VAL A 171 5.06 -7.41 16.14
N ARG A 172 5.91 -8.11 15.42
CA ARG A 172 7.25 -7.62 15.11
C ARG A 172 7.23 -6.69 13.90
N VAL A 173 7.99 -5.60 13.98
CA VAL A 173 8.09 -4.60 12.92
C VAL A 173 9.54 -4.47 12.48
N VAL A 174 9.77 -4.67 11.19
CA VAL A 174 11.08 -4.48 10.55
C VAL A 174 11.00 -3.27 9.62
N GLU A 175 11.64 -2.19 9.96
CA GLU A 175 11.77 -1.01 9.08
C GLU A 175 12.85 -1.25 8.01
N PHE A 176 12.60 -2.25 7.17
CA PHE A 176 13.54 -2.77 6.17
C PHE A 176 14.02 -1.69 5.20
N GLY A 177 13.11 -0.83 4.75
CA GLY A 177 13.46 0.29 3.87
C GLY A 177 14.44 1.28 4.52
N ARG A 178 14.26 1.56 5.82
CA ARG A 178 15.15 2.43 6.58
C ARG A 178 16.51 1.78 6.83
N LEU A 179 16.51 0.51 7.24
CA LEU A 179 17.75 -0.24 7.48
C LEU A 179 18.57 -0.41 6.20
N GLY A 180 17.91 -0.57 5.05
CA GLY A 180 18.54 -0.77 3.75
C GLY A 180 18.61 0.47 2.85
N ASN A 181 18.42 1.68 3.38
CA ASN A 181 18.27 2.90 2.56
C ASN A 181 19.53 3.31 1.76
N LEU A 182 20.69 2.80 2.14
CA LEU A 182 21.97 3.02 1.44
C LEU A 182 22.27 1.96 0.39
N LEU A 183 21.46 0.88 0.32
CA LEU A 183 21.65 -0.22 -0.61
C LEU A 183 20.91 0.01 -1.92
N GLY A 184 21.43 -0.58 -2.99
CA GLY A 184 20.73 -0.69 -4.26
C GLY A 184 19.48 -1.57 -4.15
N GLU A 185 18.57 -1.41 -5.09
CA GLU A 185 17.30 -2.18 -5.11
C GLU A 185 17.55 -3.69 -5.24
N GLU A 186 18.53 -4.09 -6.04
CA GLU A 186 18.92 -5.49 -6.21
C GLU A 186 19.40 -6.10 -4.89
N ASP A 187 20.30 -5.43 -4.18
CA ASP A 187 20.82 -5.94 -2.90
C ASP A 187 19.71 -6.04 -1.86
N ARG A 188 18.79 -5.05 -1.78
CA ARG A 188 17.63 -5.11 -0.89
C ARG A 188 16.72 -6.28 -1.22
N ARG A 189 16.44 -6.50 -2.52
CA ARG A 189 15.59 -7.59 -2.98
C ARG A 189 16.18 -8.97 -2.64
N LEU A 190 17.49 -9.17 -2.87
CA LEU A 190 18.16 -10.43 -2.55
C LEU A 190 18.26 -10.68 -1.05
N VAL A 191 18.49 -9.65 -0.22
CA VAL A 191 18.45 -9.79 1.24
C VAL A 191 17.04 -10.17 1.71
N LEU A 192 16.01 -9.51 1.19
CA LEU A 192 14.62 -9.84 1.54
C LEU A 192 14.26 -11.26 1.10
N LEU A 193 14.64 -11.66 -0.11
CA LEU A 193 14.46 -13.03 -0.60
C LEU A 193 15.09 -14.05 0.34
N ARG A 194 16.35 -13.83 0.74
CA ARG A 194 17.06 -14.71 1.67
C ARG A 194 16.33 -14.82 3.01
N LEU A 195 15.90 -13.70 3.59
CA LEU A 195 15.15 -13.69 4.85
C LEU A 195 13.84 -14.49 4.73
N LEU A 196 13.10 -14.31 3.63
CA LEU A 196 11.84 -15.03 3.41
C LEU A 196 12.04 -16.54 3.18
N LEU A 197 13.10 -16.95 2.50
CA LEU A 197 13.42 -18.36 2.30
C LEU A 197 13.81 -19.07 3.62
N GLN A 198 14.56 -18.39 4.46
CA GLN A 198 15.01 -18.92 5.74
C GLN A 198 13.96 -18.80 6.86
N CYS A 199 13.03 -17.88 6.73
CA CYS A 199 11.96 -17.67 7.69
C CYS A 199 11.02 -18.90 7.73
N PRO A 200 10.57 -19.37 8.91
CA PRO A 200 9.62 -20.47 9.00
C PRO A 200 8.21 -20.11 8.51
N ALA A 201 7.88 -18.83 8.39
CA ALA A 201 6.59 -18.38 7.87
C ALA A 201 6.30 -19.02 6.50
N ARG A 202 5.15 -19.70 6.41
CA ARG A 202 4.66 -20.23 5.13
C ARG A 202 3.81 -19.21 4.37
N SER A 203 3.16 -18.30 5.06
CA SER A 203 2.28 -17.29 4.45
C SER A 203 2.97 -15.93 4.37
N ILE A 204 2.96 -15.34 3.19
CA ILE A 204 3.49 -14.00 2.90
C ILE A 204 2.35 -13.20 2.30
N HIS A 205 2.07 -12.00 2.82
CA HIS A 205 1.01 -11.13 2.30
C HIS A 205 1.60 -9.81 1.80
N ILE A 206 1.44 -9.55 0.52
CA ILE A 206 1.89 -8.33 -0.15
C ILE A 206 0.75 -7.32 -0.18
N ILE A 207 0.96 -6.13 0.37
CA ILE A 207 0.00 -5.03 0.29
C ILE A 207 0.74 -3.76 -0.15
N ASN A 208 0.51 -3.31 -1.37
CA ASN A 208 1.05 -2.07 -1.96
C ASN A 208 2.58 -1.89 -1.88
N SER A 209 3.35 -2.96 -1.74
CA SER A 209 4.81 -2.91 -1.67
C SER A 209 5.44 -3.18 -3.03
N GLN A 210 6.03 -2.17 -3.65
CA GLN A 210 6.73 -2.31 -4.92
C GLN A 210 7.87 -3.33 -4.85
N LEU A 211 8.72 -3.23 -3.83
CA LEU A 211 9.83 -4.19 -3.63
C LEU A 211 9.32 -5.63 -3.55
N ALA A 212 8.16 -5.85 -2.92
CA ALA A 212 7.57 -7.17 -2.79
C ALA A 212 6.98 -7.68 -4.12
N TRP A 213 6.36 -6.80 -4.91
CA TRP A 213 5.88 -7.15 -6.24
C TRP A 213 7.03 -7.49 -7.19
N GLU A 214 8.11 -6.70 -7.20
CA GLU A 214 9.31 -6.99 -7.97
C GLU A 214 9.98 -8.30 -7.54
N LEU A 215 9.97 -8.59 -6.24
CA LEU A 215 10.45 -9.86 -5.71
C LEU A 215 9.58 -11.03 -6.17
N LEU A 216 8.26 -10.88 -6.13
CA LEU A 216 7.31 -11.88 -6.62
C LEU A 216 7.51 -12.15 -8.12
N GLU A 217 7.62 -11.11 -8.94
CA GLU A 217 7.82 -11.24 -10.38
C GLU A 217 9.10 -12.02 -10.71
N ARG A 218 10.19 -11.77 -9.98
CA ARG A 218 11.51 -12.36 -10.28
C ARG A 218 11.75 -13.71 -9.59
N HIS A 219 11.21 -13.90 -8.39
CA HIS A 219 11.54 -15.03 -7.52
C HIS A 219 10.30 -15.75 -6.96
N GLY A 220 9.11 -15.43 -7.47
CA GLY A 220 7.86 -16.06 -7.01
C GLY A 220 7.86 -17.58 -7.18
N LYS A 221 8.40 -18.06 -8.30
CA LYS A 221 8.56 -19.50 -8.54
C LYS A 221 9.41 -20.19 -7.48
N THR A 222 10.53 -19.56 -7.10
CA THR A 222 11.41 -20.08 -6.04
C THR A 222 10.70 -20.12 -4.68
N LEU A 223 9.98 -19.04 -4.32
CA LEU A 223 9.23 -19.00 -3.06
C LEU A 223 8.14 -20.08 -3.01
N MET A 224 7.40 -20.27 -4.11
CA MET A 224 6.39 -21.34 -4.20
C MET A 224 7.00 -22.73 -4.06
N PHE A 225 8.12 -22.97 -4.76
CA PHE A 225 8.82 -24.26 -4.71
C PHE A 225 9.30 -24.59 -3.30
N GLU A 226 9.69 -23.57 -2.52
CA GLU A 226 10.03 -23.67 -1.09
C GLU A 226 8.81 -23.67 -0.15
N GLY A 227 7.62 -23.93 -0.68
CA GLY A 227 6.40 -24.08 0.09
C GLY A 227 5.86 -22.76 0.69
N LYS A 228 6.29 -21.58 0.17
CA LYS A 228 5.72 -20.29 0.57
C LYS A 228 4.42 -20.04 -0.19
N ARG A 229 3.38 -19.67 0.54
CA ARG A 229 2.09 -19.25 -0.01
C ARG A 229 2.04 -17.73 -0.02
N ILE A 230 1.92 -17.15 -1.20
CA ILE A 230 1.98 -15.71 -1.38
C ILE A 230 0.57 -15.20 -1.67
N TYR A 231 0.10 -14.30 -0.84
CA TYR A 231 -1.16 -13.58 -1.00
C TYR A 231 -0.87 -12.14 -1.36
N ALA A 232 -1.70 -11.53 -2.20
CA ALA A 232 -1.56 -10.12 -2.55
C ALA A 232 -2.91 -9.42 -2.42
N SER A 233 -2.94 -8.24 -1.80
CA SER A 233 -4.12 -7.37 -1.81
C SER A 233 -3.99 -6.29 -2.87
N VAL A 234 -5.06 -6.13 -3.65
CA VAL A 234 -5.24 -5.08 -4.65
C VAL A 234 -6.63 -4.45 -4.47
N PHE A 235 -6.77 -3.14 -4.70
CA PHE A 235 -7.99 -2.42 -4.36
C PHE A 235 -8.63 -1.73 -5.57
N CYS A 236 -7.84 -1.12 -6.44
CA CYS A 236 -8.23 -0.49 -7.69
C CYS A 236 -6.98 -0.32 -8.58
N ASP A 237 -7.18 -0.07 -9.87
CA ASP A 237 -6.14 0.52 -10.70
C ASP A 237 -6.07 2.03 -10.45
N ASP A 238 -4.88 2.59 -10.57
CA ASP A 238 -4.67 4.03 -10.70
C ASP A 238 -4.81 4.45 -12.17
N LEU A 239 -4.98 5.75 -12.40
CA LEU A 239 -4.94 6.34 -13.74
C LEU A 239 -3.83 7.39 -13.80
N ASP A 240 -2.99 7.30 -14.82
CA ASP A 240 -1.98 8.32 -15.10
C ASP A 240 -2.60 9.61 -15.70
N GLY A 241 -1.77 10.59 -15.99
CA GLY A 241 -2.19 11.86 -16.59
C GLY A 241 -2.90 11.75 -17.94
N ASN A 242 -2.74 10.62 -18.65
CA ASN A 242 -3.37 10.31 -19.93
C ASN A 242 -4.58 9.37 -19.79
N ALA A 243 -5.05 9.15 -18.57
CA ALA A 243 -6.10 8.19 -18.23
C ALA A 243 -5.77 6.72 -18.55
N ILE A 244 -4.48 6.39 -18.67
CA ILE A 244 -4.00 5.03 -18.84
C ILE A 244 -3.93 4.37 -17.45
N ARG A 245 -4.42 3.14 -17.35
CA ARG A 245 -4.34 2.35 -16.12
C ARG A 245 -2.90 2.07 -15.74
N CYS A 246 -2.57 2.28 -14.48
CA CYS A 246 -1.29 2.01 -13.88
C CYS A 246 -1.48 1.46 -12.45
N GLY A 247 -0.37 1.19 -11.77
CA GLY A 247 -0.40 0.66 -10.42
C GLY A 247 -0.17 -0.85 -10.36
N TYR A 248 -0.11 -1.37 -9.13
CA TYR A 248 0.40 -2.73 -8.89
C TYR A 248 -0.38 -3.83 -9.60
N ALA A 249 -1.71 -3.72 -9.69
CA ALA A 249 -2.53 -4.73 -10.35
C ALA A 249 -2.26 -4.78 -11.86
N SER A 250 -2.27 -3.63 -12.54
CA SER A 250 -2.03 -3.58 -13.98
C SER A 250 -0.57 -3.82 -14.37
N GLU A 251 0.39 -3.45 -13.50
CA GLU A 251 1.82 -3.57 -13.81
C GLU A 251 2.38 -4.97 -13.53
N PHE A 252 1.97 -5.61 -12.44
CA PHE A 252 2.61 -6.85 -11.97
C PHE A 252 1.74 -8.11 -12.13
N LEU A 253 0.42 -8.04 -11.96
CA LEU A 253 -0.41 -9.24 -12.01
C LEU A 253 -0.26 -10.04 -13.30
N PRO A 254 -0.27 -9.45 -14.52
CA PRO A 254 -0.18 -10.23 -15.75
C PRO A 254 1.04 -11.16 -15.83
N ARG A 255 2.12 -10.82 -15.10
CA ARG A 255 3.38 -11.56 -15.12
C ARG A 255 3.66 -12.37 -13.84
N SER A 256 2.85 -12.22 -12.80
CA SER A 256 3.16 -12.81 -11.48
C SER A 256 1.99 -13.52 -10.79
N TRP A 257 0.77 -13.45 -11.32
CA TRP A 257 -0.40 -14.06 -10.68
C TRP A 257 -0.25 -15.57 -10.47
N MET A 258 0.46 -16.28 -11.38
CA MET A 258 0.72 -17.71 -11.28
C MET A 258 1.55 -18.10 -10.05
N HIS A 259 2.14 -17.14 -9.38
CA HIS A 259 2.90 -17.33 -8.14
C HIS A 259 2.10 -17.01 -6.89
N LEU A 260 0.83 -16.61 -7.04
CA LEU A 260 -0.04 -16.30 -5.91
C LEU A 260 -0.81 -17.54 -5.43
N ALA A 261 -0.94 -17.67 -4.13
CA ALA A 261 -1.86 -18.60 -3.48
C ALA A 261 -3.26 -17.98 -3.31
N GLY A 262 -3.37 -16.66 -3.40
CA GLY A 262 -4.63 -15.93 -3.39
C GLY A 262 -4.46 -14.44 -3.69
N LEU A 263 -5.42 -13.89 -4.41
CA LEU A 263 -5.56 -12.48 -4.73
C LEU A 263 -6.75 -11.91 -3.95
N LEU A 264 -6.49 -10.94 -3.08
CA LEU A 264 -7.47 -10.38 -2.18
C LEU A 264 -7.86 -8.96 -2.60
N SER A 265 -9.12 -8.59 -2.39
CA SER A 265 -9.59 -7.22 -2.57
C SER A 265 -10.65 -6.86 -1.53
N ASP A 266 -10.82 -5.56 -1.26
CA ASP A 266 -11.90 -5.02 -0.44
C ASP A 266 -13.24 -4.92 -1.20
N ASN A 267 -13.25 -5.26 -2.49
CA ASN A 267 -14.43 -5.23 -3.33
C ASN A 267 -14.39 -6.34 -4.40
N ARG A 268 -15.57 -6.81 -4.78
CA ARG A 268 -15.75 -7.87 -5.77
C ARG A 268 -15.58 -7.35 -7.20
N THR A 269 -16.06 -6.14 -7.44
CA THR A 269 -16.08 -5.52 -8.78
C THR A 269 -14.69 -5.46 -9.39
N PHE A 270 -13.69 -5.07 -8.61
CA PHE A 270 -12.32 -4.99 -9.10
C PHE A 270 -11.74 -6.37 -9.41
N LEU A 271 -12.00 -7.38 -8.60
CA LEU A 271 -11.58 -8.76 -8.90
C LEU A 271 -12.22 -9.28 -10.19
N GLN A 272 -13.51 -8.99 -10.41
CA GLN A 272 -14.19 -9.34 -11.65
C GLN A 272 -13.54 -8.65 -12.87
N GLN A 273 -13.23 -7.35 -12.76
CA GLN A 273 -12.52 -6.61 -13.82
C GLN A 273 -11.14 -7.22 -14.13
N ILE A 274 -10.39 -7.64 -13.10
CA ILE A 274 -9.11 -8.33 -13.26
C ILE A 274 -9.31 -9.69 -13.95
N HIS A 275 -10.29 -10.46 -13.56
CA HIS A 275 -10.61 -11.74 -14.21
C HIS A 275 -10.90 -11.56 -15.70
N GLU A 276 -11.78 -10.62 -16.03
CA GLU A 276 -12.17 -10.33 -17.42
C GLU A 276 -11.00 -9.81 -18.27
N ARG A 277 -10.12 -9.01 -17.68
CA ARG A 277 -8.98 -8.40 -18.37
C ARG A 277 -7.78 -9.33 -18.51
N ASP A 278 -7.40 -9.98 -17.40
CA ASP A 278 -6.12 -10.68 -17.28
C ASP A 278 -6.26 -12.20 -17.27
N GLY A 279 -7.51 -12.72 -17.30
CA GLY A 279 -7.81 -14.15 -17.30
C GLY A 279 -7.39 -14.88 -16.01
N ILE A 280 -7.22 -14.16 -14.90
CA ILE A 280 -6.83 -14.77 -13.62
C ILE A 280 -7.97 -15.65 -13.11
N PRO A 281 -7.70 -16.91 -12.70
CA PRO A 281 -8.73 -17.84 -12.27
C PRO A 281 -9.54 -17.32 -11.06
N PRO A 282 -10.88 -17.45 -11.08
CA PRO A 282 -11.74 -16.97 -9.98
C PRO A 282 -11.45 -17.64 -8.64
N GLU A 283 -10.96 -18.89 -8.64
CA GLU A 283 -10.60 -19.65 -7.43
C GLU A 283 -9.44 -19.02 -6.64
N LEU A 284 -8.62 -18.21 -7.30
CA LEU A 284 -7.57 -17.41 -6.63
C LEU A 284 -8.11 -16.11 -6.04
N MET A 285 -9.35 -15.71 -6.35
CA MET A 285 -9.89 -14.40 -6.03
C MET A 285 -10.75 -14.43 -4.77
N HIS A 286 -10.40 -13.61 -3.79
CA HIS A 286 -11.08 -13.54 -2.51
C HIS A 286 -11.42 -12.09 -2.17
N TRP A 287 -12.68 -11.75 -2.02
CA TRP A 287 -13.07 -10.42 -1.56
C TRP A 287 -13.31 -10.43 -0.04
N LEU A 288 -12.79 -9.41 0.60
CA LEU A 288 -12.84 -9.21 2.03
C LEU A 288 -13.29 -7.79 2.31
N TYR A 289 -14.59 -7.59 2.50
CA TYR A 289 -15.10 -6.27 2.87
C TYR A 289 -14.52 -5.80 4.19
N PHE A 290 -13.86 -4.65 4.18
CA PHE A 290 -13.23 -4.13 5.38
C PHE A 290 -14.25 -3.80 6.46
N PRO A 291 -13.93 -4.08 7.74
CA PRO A 291 -14.81 -3.75 8.84
C PRO A 291 -14.85 -2.23 9.07
N ALA A 292 -16.06 -1.72 9.26
CA ALA A 292 -16.26 -0.40 9.81
C ALA A 292 -16.16 -0.43 11.34
N SER A 293 -15.90 0.72 11.97
CA SER A 293 -15.93 0.80 13.43
C SER A 293 -17.33 0.55 13.97
N ASP A 294 -17.48 -0.46 14.82
CA ASP A 294 -18.77 -0.94 15.34
C ASP A 294 -19.51 0.03 16.27
N HIS A 295 -18.93 1.20 16.61
CA HIS A 295 -19.37 2.04 17.71
C HIS A 295 -19.71 3.49 17.35
N ALA A 296 -19.95 3.78 16.07
CA ALA A 296 -20.44 5.12 15.74
C ALA A 296 -21.93 5.23 16.07
N GLU A 297 -22.27 5.92 17.16
CA GLU A 297 -23.63 6.39 17.38
C GLU A 297 -24.06 7.26 16.20
N ALA A 298 -25.29 7.06 15.72
CA ALA A 298 -25.84 7.92 14.70
C ALA A 298 -25.90 9.35 15.22
N ILE A 299 -25.30 10.26 14.50
CA ILE A 299 -25.30 11.67 14.84
C ILE A 299 -26.54 12.28 14.17
N PRO A 300 -27.37 13.04 14.89
CA PRO A 300 -28.50 13.73 14.28
C PRO A 300 -27.99 14.60 13.12
N THR A 301 -28.46 14.33 11.90
CA THR A 301 -28.18 15.16 10.74
C THR A 301 -29.03 16.42 10.84
N ALA A 302 -28.46 17.50 11.35
CA ALA A 302 -29.12 18.80 11.45
C ALA A 302 -28.26 19.82 10.72
N GLY A 303 -28.74 20.37 9.60
CA GLY A 303 -28.04 21.45 8.92
C GLY A 303 -28.09 21.34 7.39
N SER A 304 -27.53 22.36 6.74
CA SER A 304 -27.42 22.49 5.27
C SER A 304 -25.96 22.39 4.79
N THR A 305 -25.05 21.89 5.63
CA THR A 305 -23.62 21.80 5.31
C THR A 305 -23.30 20.45 4.70
N ILE A 306 -22.67 20.47 3.54
CA ILE A 306 -22.21 19.29 2.81
C ILE A 306 -20.75 19.04 3.18
N LEU A 307 -20.46 17.84 3.67
CA LEU A 307 -19.10 17.41 3.98
C LEU A 307 -18.45 16.80 2.75
N TRP A 308 -17.25 17.27 2.41
CA TRP A 308 -16.34 16.60 1.49
C TRP A 308 -15.04 16.32 2.24
N ALA A 309 -14.72 15.05 2.49
CA ALA A 309 -13.60 14.67 3.34
C ALA A 309 -12.72 13.62 2.63
N SER A 310 -11.73 14.10 1.91
CA SER A 310 -10.79 13.29 1.14
C SER A 310 -9.49 14.08 0.93
N ARG A 311 -8.40 13.38 0.58
CA ARG A 311 -7.21 14.07 0.08
C ARG A 311 -7.59 14.88 -1.17
N ILE A 312 -7.22 16.15 -1.22
CA ILE A 312 -7.45 17.01 -2.38
C ILE A 312 -6.43 16.63 -3.46
N SER A 313 -6.75 15.64 -4.26
CA SER A 313 -5.89 15.05 -5.30
C SER A 313 -6.65 14.93 -6.63
N PRO A 314 -5.95 14.77 -7.77
CA PRO A 314 -6.61 14.58 -9.06
C PRO A 314 -7.61 13.40 -9.07
N GLN A 315 -7.29 12.31 -8.38
CA GLN A 315 -8.18 11.16 -8.18
C GLN A 315 -9.54 11.57 -7.62
N LYS A 316 -9.57 12.46 -6.64
CA LYS A 316 -10.80 12.87 -5.93
C LYS A 316 -11.58 14.00 -6.61
N ARG A 317 -11.16 14.42 -7.82
CA ARG A 317 -11.82 15.41 -8.68
C ARG A 317 -12.20 16.72 -7.95
N PRO A 318 -11.25 17.45 -7.33
CA PRO A 318 -11.57 18.73 -6.69
C PRO A 318 -12.07 19.81 -7.66
N GLY A 319 -11.83 19.66 -8.98
CA GLY A 319 -12.42 20.49 -10.03
C GLY A 319 -13.93 20.26 -10.13
N LEU A 320 -14.38 19.02 -10.10
CA LEU A 320 -15.80 18.69 -10.08
C LEU A 320 -16.48 19.19 -8.78
N LEU A 321 -15.82 19.08 -7.62
CA LEU A 321 -16.30 19.69 -6.39
C LEU A 321 -16.53 21.20 -6.55
N TYR A 322 -15.59 21.91 -7.20
CA TYR A 322 -15.73 23.34 -7.49
C TYR A 322 -16.97 23.63 -8.35
N GLU A 323 -17.21 22.88 -9.40
CA GLU A 323 -18.37 23.02 -10.29
C GLU A 323 -19.69 22.69 -9.57
N ILE A 324 -19.70 21.65 -8.73
CA ILE A 324 -20.87 21.32 -7.89
C ILE A 324 -21.19 22.45 -6.92
N ALA A 325 -20.17 23.02 -6.26
CA ALA A 325 -20.36 24.12 -5.32
C ALA A 325 -20.85 25.40 -6.00
N LEU A 326 -20.44 25.66 -7.24
CA LEU A 326 -20.99 26.74 -8.08
C LEU A 326 -22.47 26.53 -8.42
N ALA A 327 -22.87 25.27 -8.72
CA ALA A 327 -24.24 24.91 -9.07
C ALA A 327 -25.19 24.89 -7.85
N LEU A 328 -24.64 24.95 -6.64
CA LEU A 328 -25.38 24.85 -5.37
C LEU A 328 -24.97 25.97 -4.39
N PRO A 329 -25.16 27.26 -4.75
CA PRO A 329 -24.77 28.38 -3.90
C PRO A 329 -25.54 28.45 -2.57
N GLU A 330 -26.69 27.79 -2.49
CA GLU A 330 -27.53 27.70 -1.29
C GLU A 330 -26.99 26.80 -0.19
N TYR A 331 -26.00 25.92 -0.49
CA TYR A 331 -25.39 25.01 0.49
C TYR A 331 -23.96 25.39 0.80
N LEU A 332 -23.56 25.20 2.06
CA LEU A 332 -22.18 25.35 2.50
C LEU A 332 -21.42 24.02 2.32
N PHE A 333 -20.22 24.08 1.74
CA PHE A 333 -19.32 22.95 1.56
C PHE A 333 -18.15 23.06 2.53
N GLU A 334 -18.00 22.12 3.43
CA GLU A 334 -16.81 22.00 4.26
C GLU A 334 -15.90 20.91 3.71
N VAL A 335 -14.71 21.32 3.34
CA VAL A 335 -13.72 20.51 2.63
C VAL A 335 -12.57 20.19 3.59
N HIS A 336 -12.44 18.93 3.93
CA HIS A 336 -11.41 18.41 4.81
C HIS A 336 -10.48 17.47 4.06
N GLY A 337 -9.18 17.68 4.19
CA GLY A 337 -8.14 16.83 3.61
C GLY A 337 -6.86 17.59 3.33
N GLU A 338 -5.79 16.83 3.23
CA GLU A 338 -4.50 17.34 2.82
C GLU A 338 -4.49 17.63 1.31
N VAL A 339 -3.83 18.71 0.93
CA VAL A 339 -3.71 19.11 -0.49
C VAL A 339 -2.51 18.40 -1.09
N ASP A 340 -2.77 17.56 -2.08
CA ASP A 340 -1.74 16.93 -2.89
C ASP A 340 -0.92 18.00 -3.63
N PRO A 341 0.41 17.85 -3.75
CA PRO A 341 1.25 18.79 -4.51
C PRO A 341 0.73 19.10 -5.91
N ALA A 342 0.14 18.15 -6.61
CA ALA A 342 -0.44 18.32 -7.94
C ALA A 342 -1.67 19.27 -7.96
N CYS A 343 -2.36 19.41 -6.82
CA CYS A 343 -3.54 20.28 -6.67
C CYS A 343 -3.22 21.62 -5.98
N ARG A 344 -1.96 21.83 -5.56
CA ARG A 344 -1.54 23.10 -4.99
C ARG A 344 -1.58 24.19 -6.07
N GLY A 345 -1.92 25.40 -5.67
CA GLY A 345 -1.96 26.55 -6.56
C GLY A 345 -3.35 26.81 -7.15
N GLU A 346 -3.63 26.46 -8.41
CA GLU A 346 -4.85 26.87 -9.10
C GLU A 346 -6.13 26.26 -8.50
N THR A 347 -6.17 24.95 -8.35
CA THR A 347 -7.34 24.21 -7.82
C THR A 347 -7.69 24.68 -6.41
N GLN A 348 -6.70 24.79 -5.54
CA GLN A 348 -6.90 25.26 -4.18
C GLN A 348 -7.38 26.72 -4.13
N ARG A 349 -6.83 27.58 -5.02
CA ARG A 349 -7.26 28.99 -5.11
C ARG A 349 -8.69 29.11 -5.63
N LYS A 350 -9.08 28.32 -6.64
CA LYS A 350 -10.46 28.28 -7.15
C LYS A 350 -11.45 27.95 -6.04
N LEU A 351 -11.20 26.87 -5.30
CA LEU A 351 -12.06 26.47 -4.18
C LEU A 351 -12.16 27.55 -3.08
N ARG A 352 -11.05 28.20 -2.72
CA ARG A 352 -11.03 29.27 -1.70
C ARG A 352 -11.79 30.53 -2.10
N ARG A 353 -11.99 30.78 -3.39
CA ARG A 353 -12.71 31.95 -3.90
C ARG A 353 -14.23 31.82 -3.82
N LEU A 354 -14.73 30.60 -3.66
CA LEU A 354 -16.16 30.38 -3.54
C LEU A 354 -16.65 30.78 -2.13
N PRO A 355 -17.69 31.62 -2.03
CA PRO A 355 -18.20 32.09 -0.72
C PRO A 355 -18.83 30.97 0.11
N ASN A 356 -19.28 29.90 -0.56
CA ASN A 356 -19.92 28.74 0.04
C ASN A 356 -18.98 27.54 0.23
N VAL A 357 -17.65 27.71 0.10
CA VAL A 357 -16.66 26.66 0.32
C VAL A 357 -15.68 27.04 1.43
N ARG A 358 -15.51 26.17 2.41
CA ARG A 358 -14.53 26.32 3.51
C ARG A 358 -13.52 25.18 3.48
N LEU A 359 -12.23 25.52 3.33
CA LEU A 359 -11.13 24.54 3.37
C LEU A 359 -10.54 24.47 4.76
N HIS A 360 -10.62 23.32 5.42
CA HIS A 360 -10.16 23.09 6.79
C HIS A 360 -8.80 22.37 6.88
N GLY A 361 -8.32 21.75 5.80
CA GLY A 361 -7.10 20.95 5.82
C GLY A 361 -7.31 19.55 6.45
N ARG A 362 -6.23 18.99 7.00
CA ARG A 362 -6.22 17.63 7.56
C ARG A 362 -7.13 17.51 8.79
N TYR A 363 -7.77 16.36 8.95
CA TYR A 363 -8.56 16.00 10.13
C TYR A 363 -8.01 14.71 10.77
N ASP A 364 -8.21 14.49 12.07
CA ASP A 364 -7.61 13.37 12.79
C ASP A 364 -8.39 12.06 12.64
N SER A 365 -9.69 12.10 12.80
CA SER A 365 -10.58 10.96 12.57
C SER A 365 -11.90 11.43 11.97
N PHE A 366 -12.51 10.58 11.13
CA PHE A 366 -13.84 10.88 10.58
C PHE A 366 -14.89 10.95 11.67
N GLN A 367 -14.79 10.10 12.68
CA GLN A 367 -15.73 10.10 13.79
C GLN A 367 -15.69 11.42 14.60
N ALA A 368 -14.48 11.96 14.86
CA ALA A 368 -14.35 13.25 15.52
C ALA A 368 -14.91 14.39 14.65
N LEU A 369 -14.71 14.30 13.34
CA LEU A 369 -15.26 15.26 12.37
C LEU A 369 -16.79 15.20 12.34
N ALA A 370 -17.36 14.02 12.22
CA ALA A 370 -18.81 13.81 12.17
C ALA A 370 -19.52 14.26 13.45
N ARG A 371 -18.90 14.06 14.62
CA ARG A 371 -19.43 14.50 15.93
C ARG A 371 -19.61 16.01 16.07
N GLN A 372 -19.06 16.83 15.18
CA GLN A 372 -19.34 18.26 15.15
C GLN A 372 -20.81 18.57 14.83
N GLY A 373 -21.58 17.55 14.36
CA GLY A 373 -23.04 17.55 14.35
C GLY A 373 -23.73 18.48 13.35
N ARG A 374 -23.00 19.04 12.39
CA ARG A 374 -23.51 20.07 11.47
C ARG A 374 -23.64 19.63 10.00
N TYR A 375 -23.32 18.38 9.71
CA TYR A 375 -23.32 17.89 8.33
C TYR A 375 -24.66 17.28 7.96
N ALA A 376 -25.19 17.70 6.81
CA ALA A 376 -26.41 17.13 6.22
C ALA A 376 -26.11 15.86 5.43
N MET A 377 -24.91 15.75 4.84
CA MET A 377 -24.51 14.60 4.01
C MET A 377 -23.01 14.57 3.77
N LEU A 378 -22.52 13.41 3.28
CA LEU A 378 -21.22 13.27 2.67
C LEU A 378 -21.34 13.34 1.14
N LEU A 379 -20.55 14.20 0.50
CA LEU A 379 -20.33 14.23 -0.95
C LEU A 379 -18.98 13.56 -1.26
N TYR A 380 -18.99 12.60 -2.17
CA TYR A 380 -17.80 11.90 -2.66
C TYR A 380 -17.71 12.00 -4.18
N THR A 381 -16.54 12.39 -4.71
CA THR A 381 -16.38 12.74 -6.13
C THR A 381 -15.25 12.00 -6.83
N SER A 382 -14.80 10.86 -6.31
CA SER A 382 -13.64 10.15 -6.86
C SER A 382 -13.83 9.71 -8.32
N ARG A 383 -12.75 9.72 -9.08
CA ARG A 383 -12.73 9.22 -10.47
C ARG A 383 -12.55 7.71 -10.54
N TYR A 384 -11.83 7.14 -9.58
CA TYR A 384 -11.59 5.71 -9.40
C TYR A 384 -11.30 5.44 -7.92
N ASP A 385 -11.73 4.28 -7.44
CA ASP A 385 -11.45 3.79 -6.09
C ASP A 385 -11.76 2.30 -5.98
N GLY A 386 -11.38 1.66 -4.87
CA GLY A 386 -11.94 0.39 -4.44
C GLY A 386 -13.31 0.57 -3.80
N LEU A 387 -13.47 0.09 -2.56
CA LEU A 387 -14.58 0.47 -1.69
C LEU A 387 -14.06 1.45 -0.63
N PRO A 388 -14.31 2.78 -0.79
CA PRO A 388 -13.70 3.78 0.09
C PRO A 388 -14.18 3.67 1.52
N ASN A 389 -13.28 3.51 2.47
CA ASN A 389 -13.61 3.41 3.90
C ASN A 389 -14.42 4.61 4.43
N ILE A 390 -14.24 5.79 3.83
CA ILE A 390 -14.98 6.99 4.23
C ILE A 390 -16.51 6.85 4.02
N LEU A 391 -16.94 6.05 3.04
CA LEU A 391 -18.37 5.78 2.84
C LEU A 391 -18.91 4.92 3.98
N LEU A 392 -18.13 3.95 4.45
CA LEU A 392 -18.47 3.11 5.59
C LEU A 392 -18.51 3.94 6.89
N GLU A 393 -17.50 4.81 7.08
CA GLU A 393 -17.44 5.73 8.24
C GLU A 393 -18.60 6.73 8.26
N ALA A 394 -18.96 7.31 7.10
CA ALA A 394 -20.10 8.21 6.97
C ALA A 394 -21.42 7.51 7.26
N THR A 395 -21.59 6.28 6.75
CA THR A 395 -22.77 5.45 7.02
C THR A 395 -22.88 5.11 8.52
N ALA A 396 -21.77 4.74 9.15
CA ALA A 396 -21.71 4.49 10.59
C ALA A 396 -22.15 5.73 11.39
N ALA A 397 -21.73 6.92 10.96
CA ALA A 397 -22.15 8.20 11.54
C ALA A 397 -23.59 8.60 11.20
N GLY A 398 -24.30 7.88 10.32
CA GLY A 398 -25.67 8.16 9.93
C GLY A 398 -25.82 9.26 8.87
N LEU A 399 -24.73 9.61 8.17
CA LEU A 399 -24.77 10.60 7.10
C LEU A 399 -25.29 9.97 5.78
N PRO A 400 -26.24 10.61 5.10
CA PRO A 400 -26.56 10.27 3.71
C PRO A 400 -25.35 10.52 2.80
N ILE A 401 -25.25 9.74 1.73
CA ILE A 401 -24.08 9.80 0.84
C ILE A 401 -24.54 10.02 -0.60
N VAL A 402 -23.86 10.95 -1.29
CA VAL A 402 -23.89 11.07 -2.75
C VAL A 402 -22.50 10.72 -3.27
N ALA A 403 -22.42 9.73 -4.18
CA ALA A 403 -21.15 9.25 -4.73
C ALA A 403 -21.29 8.75 -6.17
N PRO A 404 -20.20 8.73 -6.98
CA PRO A 404 -20.22 8.16 -8.32
C PRO A 404 -20.14 6.65 -8.29
N ASP A 405 -20.67 6.01 -9.33
CA ASP A 405 -20.55 4.56 -9.57
C ASP A 405 -19.17 4.22 -10.14
N VAL A 406 -18.16 4.15 -9.26
CA VAL A 406 -16.80 3.77 -9.61
C VAL A 406 -16.30 2.67 -8.67
N GLY A 407 -15.55 1.72 -9.22
CA GLY A 407 -14.97 0.61 -8.45
C GLY A 407 -16.02 -0.19 -7.68
N GLY A 408 -15.79 -0.45 -6.41
CA GLY A 408 -16.68 -1.20 -5.54
C GLY A 408 -17.82 -0.38 -4.89
N ILE A 409 -17.99 0.90 -5.23
CA ILE A 409 -18.95 1.78 -4.55
C ILE A 409 -20.39 1.25 -4.71
N ALA A 410 -20.77 0.79 -5.90
CA ALA A 410 -22.11 0.23 -6.16
C ALA A 410 -22.42 -1.05 -5.35
N GLU A 411 -21.41 -1.73 -4.87
CA GLU A 411 -21.60 -2.89 -4.00
C GLU A 411 -22.19 -2.50 -2.64
N PHE A 412 -21.98 -1.27 -2.21
CA PHE A 412 -22.45 -0.75 -0.93
C PHE A 412 -23.53 0.33 -1.09
N LEU A 413 -23.33 1.26 -2.01
CA LEU A 413 -24.21 2.40 -2.26
C LEU A 413 -25.05 2.15 -3.53
N ASN A 414 -26.37 2.12 -3.36
CA ASN A 414 -27.33 1.94 -4.45
C ASN A 414 -28.62 2.73 -4.18
N THR A 415 -29.66 2.54 -4.98
CA THR A 415 -30.94 3.24 -4.84
C THR A 415 -31.65 3.00 -3.51
N GLU A 416 -31.25 1.99 -2.74
CA GLU A 416 -31.83 1.69 -1.44
C GLU A 416 -30.99 2.19 -0.25
N THR A 417 -29.68 2.40 -0.47
CA THR A 417 -28.71 2.71 0.60
C THR A 417 -28.12 4.09 0.49
N GLY A 418 -28.33 4.81 -0.62
CA GLY A 418 -27.81 6.16 -0.81
C GLY A 418 -28.16 6.75 -2.17
N TYR A 419 -27.34 7.66 -2.65
CA TYR A 419 -27.53 8.37 -3.91
C TYR A 419 -26.33 8.17 -4.82
N LEU A 420 -26.43 7.15 -5.66
CA LEU A 420 -25.42 6.81 -6.64
C LEU A 420 -25.67 7.61 -7.93
N VAL A 421 -24.63 8.25 -8.48
CA VAL A 421 -24.63 8.90 -9.78
C VAL A 421 -23.71 8.17 -10.75
N GLY A 422 -23.85 8.40 -12.05
CA GLY A 422 -22.99 7.76 -13.04
C GLY A 422 -21.49 8.02 -12.82
N ALA A 423 -20.62 7.12 -13.28
CA ALA A 423 -19.16 7.26 -13.16
C ALA A 423 -18.63 8.57 -13.75
N ASP A 424 -19.20 8.97 -14.91
CA ASP A 424 -18.85 10.20 -15.64
C ASP A 424 -19.82 11.34 -15.38
N ALA A 425 -20.64 11.24 -14.32
CA ALA A 425 -21.63 12.27 -13.96
C ALA A 425 -20.98 13.66 -13.83
N ASP A 426 -21.66 14.65 -14.39
CA ASP A 426 -21.31 16.05 -14.32
C ASP A 426 -21.79 16.73 -13.02
N ALA A 427 -21.43 17.99 -12.84
CA ALA A 427 -21.84 18.77 -11.68
C ALA A 427 -23.36 18.92 -11.55
N GLY A 428 -24.10 18.97 -12.68
CA GLY A 428 -25.54 19.06 -12.69
C GLY A 428 -26.22 17.80 -12.18
N GLU A 429 -25.70 16.63 -12.53
CA GLU A 429 -26.21 15.33 -12.04
C GLU A 429 -25.96 15.19 -10.53
N PHE A 430 -24.77 15.54 -10.05
CA PHE A 430 -24.49 15.61 -8.62
C PHE A 430 -25.40 16.60 -7.90
N ALA A 431 -25.63 17.78 -8.47
CA ALA A 431 -26.51 18.79 -7.88
C ALA A 431 -27.96 18.29 -7.78
N ARG A 432 -28.46 17.57 -8.80
CA ARG A 432 -29.78 16.92 -8.74
C ARG A 432 -29.86 15.88 -7.64
N ALA A 433 -28.85 15.01 -7.51
CA ALA A 433 -28.79 13.99 -6.47
C ALA A 433 -28.75 14.60 -5.06
N ILE A 434 -27.95 15.66 -4.86
CA ILE A 434 -27.86 16.40 -3.60
C ILE A 434 -29.21 17.04 -3.24
N ARG A 435 -29.85 17.75 -4.19
CA ARG A 435 -31.17 18.36 -3.95
C ARG A 435 -32.24 17.30 -3.67
N SER A 436 -32.21 16.17 -4.37
CA SER A 436 -33.13 15.05 -4.10
C SER A 436 -32.95 14.48 -2.69
N ALA A 437 -31.68 14.30 -2.26
CA ALA A 437 -31.38 13.80 -0.92
C ALA A 437 -31.84 14.78 0.19
N LEU A 438 -31.57 16.05 0.03
CA LEU A 438 -31.91 17.06 1.05
C LEU A 438 -33.40 17.47 1.00
N GLY A 439 -34.02 17.37 -0.18
CA GLY A 439 -35.43 17.70 -0.38
C GLY A 439 -36.43 16.61 0.07
N ASN A 440 -35.95 15.37 0.30
CA ASN A 440 -36.81 14.27 0.76
C ASN A 440 -36.24 13.60 2.02
N PRO A 441 -36.40 14.21 3.19
CA PRO A 441 -35.79 13.71 4.43
C PRO A 441 -36.33 12.33 4.85
N VAL A 442 -37.57 12.00 4.53
CA VAL A 442 -38.15 10.69 4.87
C VAL A 442 -37.50 9.57 4.09
N GLU A 443 -37.38 9.74 2.78
CA GLU A 443 -36.70 8.74 1.92
C GLU A 443 -35.20 8.66 2.26
N THR A 444 -34.56 9.77 2.53
CA THR A 444 -33.15 9.83 2.93
C THR A 444 -32.90 9.08 4.24
N ALA A 445 -33.76 9.29 5.24
CA ALA A 445 -33.67 8.55 6.51
C ALA A 445 -33.87 7.04 6.30
N ARG A 446 -34.78 6.64 5.40
CA ARG A 446 -34.99 5.24 5.04
C ARG A 446 -33.74 4.63 4.41
N ARG A 447 -33.09 5.33 3.46
CA ARG A 447 -31.84 4.87 2.82
C ARG A 447 -30.69 4.77 3.81
N VAL A 448 -30.51 5.76 4.66
CA VAL A 448 -29.50 5.75 5.72
C VAL A 448 -29.69 4.56 6.66
N LYS A 449 -30.92 4.27 7.07
CA LYS A 449 -31.23 3.10 7.90
C LYS A 449 -30.83 1.80 7.22
N ARG A 450 -31.21 1.61 5.95
CA ARG A 450 -30.83 0.41 5.16
C ARG A 450 -29.33 0.29 4.95
N ALA A 451 -28.63 1.42 4.70
CA ALA A 451 -27.19 1.45 4.59
C ALA A 451 -26.52 0.98 5.89
N ARG A 452 -27.01 1.43 7.06
CA ARG A 452 -26.49 0.98 8.36
C ARG A 452 -26.77 -0.48 8.64
N GLU A 453 -27.95 -1.00 8.26
CA GLU A 453 -28.25 -2.43 8.35
C GLU A 453 -27.29 -3.26 7.47
N LEU A 454 -27.02 -2.80 6.26
CA LEU A 454 -26.03 -3.42 5.36
C LEU A 454 -24.62 -3.35 5.95
N LEU A 455 -24.22 -2.21 6.49
CA LEU A 455 -22.93 -2.00 7.14
C LEU A 455 -22.72 -3.02 8.27
N THR A 456 -23.67 -3.12 9.20
CA THR A 456 -23.58 -4.04 10.34
C THR A 456 -23.48 -5.49 9.90
N ARG A 457 -24.29 -5.91 8.90
CA ARG A 457 -24.31 -7.29 8.40
C ARG A 457 -23.04 -7.66 7.65
N ARG A 458 -22.47 -6.75 6.84
CA ARG A 458 -21.46 -7.06 5.83
C ARG A 458 -20.07 -6.54 6.18
N HIS A 459 -20.01 -5.44 6.93
CA HIS A 459 -18.80 -4.76 7.31
C HIS A 459 -18.52 -4.82 8.82
N GLY A 460 -19.08 -5.83 9.49
CA GLY A 460 -18.73 -6.15 10.89
C GLY A 460 -17.44 -6.95 10.98
N TRP A 461 -16.76 -6.85 12.15
CA TRP A 461 -15.53 -7.59 12.40
C TRP A 461 -15.67 -9.11 12.24
N ALA A 462 -16.81 -9.66 12.70
CA ALA A 462 -17.12 -11.08 12.56
C ALA A 462 -17.21 -11.50 11.09
N ALA A 463 -17.89 -10.73 10.24
CA ALA A 463 -18.00 -11.01 8.81
C ALA A 463 -16.64 -11.00 8.12
N PHE A 464 -15.78 -10.04 8.44
CA PHE A 464 -14.40 -9.96 7.93
C PHE A 464 -13.59 -11.20 8.34
N ARG A 465 -13.61 -11.54 9.63
CA ARG A 465 -12.92 -12.73 10.16
C ARG A 465 -13.40 -14.02 9.50
N ASP A 466 -14.72 -14.19 9.37
CA ASP A 466 -15.31 -15.41 8.81
C ASP A 466 -15.04 -15.53 7.29
N ALA A 467 -14.97 -14.41 6.58
CA ALA A 467 -14.53 -14.38 5.18
C ALA A 467 -13.05 -14.73 5.05
N ALA A 468 -12.18 -14.16 5.88
CA ALA A 468 -10.75 -14.44 5.84
C ALA A 468 -10.40 -15.92 6.17
N ARG A 469 -11.16 -16.56 7.05
CA ARG A 469 -11.01 -18.00 7.38
C ARG A 469 -11.31 -18.92 6.19
N LYS A 470 -12.11 -18.46 5.24
CA LYS A 470 -12.44 -19.23 4.03
C LYS A 470 -11.37 -19.19 2.96
N ILE A 471 -10.38 -18.29 3.08
CA ILE A 471 -9.27 -18.22 2.13
C ILE A 471 -8.35 -19.41 2.35
N PRO A 472 -8.14 -20.27 1.33
CA PRO A 472 -7.36 -21.48 1.48
C PRO A 472 -5.93 -21.19 1.97
N GLY A 473 -5.56 -21.80 3.09
CA GLY A 473 -4.22 -21.70 3.66
C GLY A 473 -3.78 -20.31 4.14
N TYR A 474 -4.64 -19.30 4.12
CA TYR A 474 -4.30 -17.94 4.56
C TYR A 474 -4.09 -17.87 6.08
N LEU A 475 -5.02 -18.43 6.85
CA LEU A 475 -4.96 -18.46 8.30
C LEU A 475 -4.84 -19.90 8.83
N PRO A 476 -4.20 -20.14 9.99
CA PRO A 476 -4.18 -21.45 10.65
C PRO A 476 -5.61 -21.93 10.96
N GLY A 477 -5.87 -23.22 10.74
CA GLY A 477 -7.20 -23.82 10.96
C GLY A 477 -8.28 -23.43 9.92
N GLY A 478 -7.91 -22.66 8.88
CA GLY A 478 -8.76 -22.39 7.72
C GLY A 478 -8.88 -23.59 6.78
N VAL A 479 -9.64 -23.42 5.67
CA VAL A 479 -9.82 -24.44 4.63
C VAL A 479 -8.45 -24.85 4.07
N ARG A 480 -8.13 -26.14 4.09
CA ARG A 480 -6.91 -26.66 3.45
C ARG A 480 -7.11 -26.59 1.93
N PRO A 481 -6.10 -26.16 1.16
CA PRO A 481 -6.15 -26.30 -0.29
C PRO A 481 -6.21 -27.80 -0.63
N GLU A 482 -7.11 -28.20 -1.53
CA GLU A 482 -7.29 -29.60 -1.98
C GLU A 482 -6.07 -30.18 -2.73
N GLN A 483 -4.94 -29.49 -2.80
CA GLN A 483 -3.72 -29.89 -3.51
C GLN A 483 -2.55 -30.24 -2.59
N GLU A 484 -2.76 -31.05 -1.55
CA GLU A 484 -1.70 -31.90 -0.98
C GLU A 484 -1.96 -33.37 -1.31
N VAL A 485 -2.34 -33.69 -2.57
CA VAL A 485 -2.43 -35.06 -3.03
C VAL A 485 -1.14 -35.42 -3.77
N SER A 486 -0.31 -36.18 -3.06
CA SER A 486 0.68 -37.14 -3.58
C SER A 486 1.74 -36.64 -4.56
N MET A 487 2.88 -36.16 -4.03
CA MET A 487 4.17 -36.72 -4.49
C MET A 487 4.72 -37.62 -3.38
N GLU A 488 4.07 -38.72 -3.12
CA GLU A 488 4.77 -39.88 -2.59
C GLU A 488 5.72 -40.36 -3.69
N THR A 489 6.98 -40.09 -3.48
CA THR A 489 8.08 -40.64 -4.26
C THR A 489 7.99 -42.17 -4.15
N GLU A 490 7.60 -42.81 -5.25
CA GLU A 490 7.90 -44.25 -5.39
C GLU A 490 9.41 -44.43 -5.23
N PRO A 491 9.85 -45.39 -4.41
CA PRO A 491 11.26 -45.68 -4.31
C PRO A 491 11.71 -46.33 -5.62
N VAL A 492 12.63 -45.64 -6.34
CA VAL A 492 13.34 -46.21 -7.45
C VAL A 492 14.11 -47.42 -6.92
N SER A 493 13.57 -48.62 -7.15
CA SER A 493 14.26 -49.87 -6.96
C SER A 493 15.16 -50.10 -8.19
N ARG A 494 16.46 -50.01 -7.94
CA ARG A 494 17.63 -50.45 -8.69
C ARG A 494 17.92 -49.75 -10.05
#